data_7f636d7a98cee7a13fb61ed2db8f57a0
#
_entry.id   7f636d7a98cee7a13fb61ed2db8f57a0
#
_cell.length_a   1.000
_cell.length_b   1.000
_cell.length_c   1.000
_cell.angle_alpha   90.00
_cell.angle_beta   90.00
_cell.angle_gamma   90.00
#
_symmetry.space_group_name_H-M   'P 1'
#
loop_
_entity.id
_entity.type
_entity.pdbx_description
1 polymer ?
#
loop_
_entity_poly.entity_id
_entity_poly.type
_entity_poly.pdbx_seq_one_letter_code
_entity_poly.pdbx_strand_id
1 'polypeptide(L)'
;MSTHLGPATDRRSPQAPAARGTTAVGPTATAGSGTTATAGSALTSATSAAGHAAREAILAVKPRLRGWIHAATAPLALAACIVLTVLADGTALTWACAAYLVCSLLLFTNSGVYHISNGHFPTSVTTVLQRFDHANIYLLIAGTYTPLSVALLDTRTAALVLGVVWGGAAAGIVTSLVWPTAPRWLMTLLYIVLGWVAIWFLPQFWRAGGPAIVWLLVAGGVPYTVGGIIYARK
;
A
#
# COMPACT_ATOMS: atom_id res chain seq x y z
N MET A 1 -54.90 -30.19 19.53
CA MET A 1 -54.64 -30.99 20.70
C MET A 1 -53.46 -30.41 21.40
N SER A 2 -53.76 -29.76 22.50
CA SER A 2 -53.14 -29.66 23.83
C SER A 2 -51.82 -28.90 23.85
N THR A 3 -51.81 -27.61 24.21
CA THR A 3 -51.89 -26.98 25.58
C THR A 3 -50.75 -27.34 26.53
N HIS A 4 -49.97 -26.32 26.91
CA HIS A 4 -49.69 -25.88 28.28
C HIS A 4 -48.68 -24.72 28.22
N LEU A 5 -49.06 -23.46 28.49
CA LEU A 5 -49.23 -22.75 29.79
C LEU A 5 -47.89 -22.55 30.57
N GLY A 6 -47.53 -21.25 30.67
CA GLY A 6 -46.51 -20.68 31.57
C GLY A 6 -46.96 -20.82 33.08
N PRO A 7 -46.63 -19.96 34.04
CA PRO A 7 -45.95 -18.67 34.10
C PRO A 7 -44.97 -18.57 35.32
N ALA A 8 -44.30 -17.45 35.55
CA ALA A 8 -44.33 -16.76 36.87
C ALA A 8 -43.26 -15.65 36.97
N THR A 9 -43.80 -14.51 37.14
CA THR A 9 -43.31 -13.27 37.74
C THR A 9 -42.63 -13.47 39.10
N ASP A 10 -41.50 -12.82 39.37
CA ASP A 10 -41.23 -12.32 40.71
C ASP A 10 -40.68 -10.88 40.64
N ARG A 11 -41.52 -9.98 41.13
CA ARG A 11 -41.22 -8.59 41.48
C ARG A 11 -40.70 -8.56 42.88
N ARG A 12 -39.58 -7.96 43.16
CA ARG A 12 -39.31 -7.35 44.47
C ARG A 12 -38.75 -5.95 44.30
N SER A 13 -39.60 -5.04 44.76
CA SER A 13 -39.36 -3.62 44.97
C SER A 13 -38.61 -3.35 46.29
N PRO A 14 -38.32 -2.09 46.60
CA PRO A 14 -37.10 -1.61 47.20
C PRO A 14 -37.22 -1.39 48.72
N GLN A 15 -36.11 -1.37 49.41
CA GLN A 15 -36.01 -0.88 50.79
C GLN A 15 -35.02 0.24 50.92
N ALA A 16 -35.51 1.41 51.26
CA ALA A 16 -34.80 2.47 51.98
C ALA A 16 -35.56 2.65 53.32
N PRO A 17 -35.11 3.48 54.27
CA PRO A 17 -33.80 3.94 54.73
C PRO A 17 -33.63 3.80 56.25
N ALA A 18 -32.44 4.01 56.79
CA ALA A 18 -32.28 4.36 58.21
C ALA A 18 -31.21 5.47 58.34
N ALA A 19 -31.72 6.60 58.83
CA ALA A 19 -30.90 7.72 59.28
C ALA A 19 -30.45 7.47 60.73
N ARG A 20 -29.24 7.87 61.07
CA ARG A 20 -28.88 8.71 62.28
C ARG A 20 -27.38 8.69 62.50
N GLY A 21 -26.82 9.87 62.75
CA GLY A 21 -25.53 10.01 63.39
C GLY A 21 -24.81 11.31 63.02
N THR A 22 -25.31 12.45 63.48
CA THR A 22 -24.60 13.72 63.55
C THR A 22 -23.46 13.65 64.55
N THR A 23 -22.21 13.91 64.08
CA THR A 23 -21.16 14.48 64.92
C THR A 23 -20.36 15.49 64.09
N ALA A 24 -20.52 16.73 64.49
CA ALA A 24 -19.75 17.87 64.01
C ALA A 24 -18.31 17.77 64.50
N VAL A 25 -17.37 17.80 63.59
CA VAL A 25 -15.97 18.14 63.90
C VAL A 25 -15.55 19.22 62.90
N GLY A 26 -14.99 20.30 63.45
CA GLY A 26 -14.70 21.58 62.83
C GLY A 26 -13.65 21.53 61.71
N PRO A 27 -13.44 22.66 61.00
CA PRO A 27 -12.66 22.72 59.79
C PRO A 27 -11.17 22.81 60.11
N THR A 28 -10.44 21.75 59.80
CA THR A 28 -8.98 21.87 59.62
C THR A 28 -8.70 22.22 58.15
N ALA A 29 -8.29 23.44 57.95
CA ALA A 29 -7.76 23.93 56.66
C ALA A 29 -6.50 23.14 56.32
N THR A 30 -6.61 22.25 55.33
CA THR A 30 -5.43 21.72 54.62
C THR A 30 -5.36 22.40 53.24
N ALA A 31 -4.59 23.48 53.25
CA ALA A 31 -4.27 24.19 52.01
C ALA A 31 -3.30 23.37 51.15
N GLY A 32 -3.63 23.23 49.89
CA GLY A 32 -2.65 23.24 48.80
C GLY A 32 -1.92 21.95 48.47
N SER A 33 -2.57 20.97 47.79
CA SER A 33 -1.83 20.08 46.85
C SER A 33 -2.67 19.56 45.68
N GLY A 34 -3.92 20.01 45.53
CA GLY A 34 -4.81 19.51 44.49
C GLY A 34 -4.65 20.11 43.07
N THR A 35 -4.06 21.32 42.98
CA THR A 35 -4.11 22.10 41.72
C THR A 35 -3.01 21.71 40.71
N THR A 36 -1.87 21.26 41.18
CA THR A 36 -0.74 20.88 40.31
C THR A 36 -0.90 19.51 39.70
N ALA A 37 -1.52 18.55 40.41
CA ALA A 37 -1.81 17.21 39.90
C ALA A 37 -2.88 17.24 38.80
N THR A 38 -3.90 18.10 38.92
CA THR A 38 -4.98 18.24 37.94
C THR A 38 -4.48 18.89 36.64
N ALA A 39 -3.61 19.89 36.73
CA ALA A 39 -3.00 20.58 35.58
C ALA A 39 -2.06 19.64 34.80
N GLY A 40 -1.24 18.85 35.48
CA GLY A 40 -0.38 17.83 34.84
C GLY A 40 -1.16 16.75 34.10
N SER A 41 -2.25 16.26 34.69
CA SER A 41 -3.13 15.27 34.04
C SER A 41 -3.85 15.85 32.82
N ALA A 42 -4.31 17.10 32.90
CA ALA A 42 -4.96 17.78 31.78
C ALA A 42 -3.98 18.06 30.62
N LEU A 43 -2.74 18.44 30.90
CA LEU A 43 -1.70 18.62 29.89
C LEU A 43 -1.33 17.29 29.22
N THR A 44 -1.21 16.20 29.97
CA THR A 44 -0.87 14.88 29.42
C THR A 44 -2.02 14.35 28.54
N SER A 45 -3.27 14.56 28.95
CA SER A 45 -4.42 14.16 28.13
C SER A 45 -4.57 15.02 26.87
N ALA A 46 -4.30 16.33 26.95
CA ALA A 46 -4.32 17.23 25.79
C ALA A 46 -3.22 16.90 24.77
N THR A 47 -2.00 16.61 25.23
CA THR A 47 -0.89 16.19 24.34
C THR A 47 -1.15 14.83 23.71
N SER A 48 -1.75 13.90 24.44
CA SER A 48 -2.17 12.60 23.91
C SER A 48 -3.27 12.76 22.85
N ALA A 49 -4.29 13.57 23.11
CA ALA A 49 -5.38 13.85 22.16
C ALA A 49 -4.87 14.54 20.90
N ALA A 50 -3.97 15.52 21.02
CA ALA A 50 -3.34 16.18 19.89
C ALA A 50 -2.47 15.19 19.07
N GLY A 51 -1.74 14.30 19.74
CA GLY A 51 -0.96 13.24 19.10
C GLY A 51 -1.85 12.24 18.34
N HIS A 52 -3.00 11.85 18.89
CA HIS A 52 -3.98 11.00 18.21
C HIS A 52 -4.59 11.71 17.00
N ALA A 53 -5.03 12.96 17.13
CA ALA A 53 -5.59 13.73 16.04
C ALA A 53 -4.58 13.95 14.89
N ALA A 54 -3.32 14.26 15.21
CA ALA A 54 -2.26 14.38 14.22
C ALA A 54 -1.99 13.05 13.50
N ARG A 55 -1.98 11.95 14.23
CA ARG A 55 -1.80 10.61 13.66
C ARG A 55 -2.96 10.22 12.74
N GLU A 56 -4.19 10.50 13.12
CA GLU A 56 -5.38 10.28 12.29
C GLU A 56 -5.34 11.15 11.02
N ALA A 57 -4.97 12.42 11.14
CA ALA A 57 -4.81 13.31 10.00
C ALA A 57 -3.74 12.80 9.02
N ILE A 58 -2.58 12.35 9.52
CA ILE A 58 -1.52 11.76 8.70
C ILE A 58 -2.01 10.47 8.01
N LEU A 59 -2.74 9.62 8.72
CA LEU A 59 -3.29 8.38 8.16
C LEU A 59 -4.36 8.65 7.08
N ALA A 60 -5.13 9.73 7.20
CA ALA A 60 -6.12 10.14 6.21
C ALA A 60 -5.48 10.80 4.96
N VAL A 61 -4.40 11.57 5.12
CA VAL A 61 -3.72 12.26 4.01
C VAL A 61 -2.86 11.30 3.18
N LYS A 62 -2.22 10.33 3.82
CA LYS A 62 -1.27 9.41 3.18
C LYS A 62 -1.80 8.67 1.94
N PRO A 63 -2.98 8.04 1.95
CA PRO A 63 -3.52 7.38 0.76
C PRO A 63 -3.88 8.37 -0.35
N ARG A 64 -4.43 9.54 -0.01
CA ARG A 64 -4.78 10.57 -0.99
C ARG A 64 -3.56 11.14 -1.70
N LEU A 65 -2.48 11.40 -0.95
CA LEU A 65 -1.21 11.88 -1.53
C LEU A 65 -0.65 10.88 -2.56
N ARG A 66 -0.69 9.59 -2.26
CA ARG A 66 -0.28 8.55 -3.20
C ARG A 66 -1.12 8.57 -4.47
N GLY A 67 -2.44 8.71 -4.35
CA GLY A 67 -3.36 8.82 -5.49
C GLY A 67 -3.03 10.01 -6.38
N TRP A 68 -2.83 11.19 -5.81
CA TRP A 68 -2.49 12.39 -6.55
C TRP A 68 -1.12 12.31 -7.24
N ILE A 69 -0.11 11.73 -6.57
CA ILE A 69 1.21 11.48 -7.19
C ILE A 69 1.06 10.57 -8.40
N HIS A 70 0.32 9.44 -8.29
CA HIS A 70 0.13 8.53 -9.41
C HIS A 70 -0.70 9.16 -10.53
N ALA A 71 -1.75 9.92 -10.21
CA ALA A 71 -2.53 10.63 -11.20
C ALA A 71 -1.72 11.69 -11.97
N ALA A 72 -0.81 12.39 -11.29
CA ALA A 72 0.11 13.33 -11.94
C ALA A 72 1.21 12.61 -12.74
N THR A 73 1.64 11.43 -12.29
CA THR A 73 2.65 10.62 -12.99
C THR A 73 2.08 10.00 -14.26
N ALA A 74 0.79 9.66 -14.32
CA ALA A 74 0.17 9.01 -15.48
C ALA A 74 0.35 9.80 -16.80
N PRO A 75 0.05 11.10 -16.91
CA PRO A 75 0.26 11.85 -18.13
C PRO A 75 1.75 12.04 -18.47
N LEU A 76 2.64 12.14 -17.47
CA LEU A 76 4.08 12.21 -17.68
C LEU A 76 4.62 10.90 -18.22
N ALA A 77 4.19 9.77 -17.65
CA ALA A 77 4.54 8.44 -18.13
C ALA A 77 4.01 8.20 -19.54
N LEU A 78 2.79 8.64 -19.85
CA LEU A 78 2.22 8.57 -21.19
C LEU A 78 3.10 9.33 -22.19
N ALA A 79 3.43 10.59 -21.92
CA ALA A 79 4.26 11.41 -22.81
C ALA A 79 5.66 10.78 -23.01
N ALA A 80 6.33 10.38 -21.92
CA ALA A 80 7.64 9.75 -21.99
C ALA A 80 7.63 8.44 -22.76
N CYS A 81 6.62 7.59 -22.54
CA CYS A 81 6.51 6.30 -23.24
C CYS A 81 6.12 6.46 -24.71
N ILE A 82 5.33 7.48 -25.08
CA ILE A 82 5.06 7.82 -26.48
C ILE A 82 6.37 8.19 -27.16
N VAL A 83 7.16 9.11 -26.57
CA VAL A 83 8.48 9.50 -27.12
C VAL A 83 9.38 8.28 -27.26
N LEU A 84 9.45 7.43 -26.24
CA LEU A 84 10.25 6.20 -26.28
C LEU A 84 9.80 5.26 -27.41
N THR A 85 8.50 5.12 -27.63
CA THR A 85 7.93 4.26 -28.68
C THR A 85 8.19 4.83 -30.08
N VAL A 86 8.13 6.16 -30.25
CA VAL A 86 8.38 6.83 -31.52
C VAL A 86 9.87 6.81 -31.90
N LEU A 87 10.75 6.92 -30.90
CA LEU A 87 12.20 6.87 -31.09
C LEU A 87 12.75 5.44 -31.17
N ALA A 88 11.92 4.42 -30.98
CA ALA A 88 12.35 3.03 -31.02
C ALA A 88 12.69 2.59 -32.46
N ASP A 89 13.91 2.07 -32.67
CA ASP A 89 14.35 1.56 -33.94
C ASP A 89 13.92 0.11 -34.16
N GLY A 90 13.11 -0.10 -35.19
CA GLY A 90 12.64 -1.42 -35.62
C GLY A 90 11.41 -1.92 -34.86
N THR A 91 10.65 -2.76 -35.56
CA THR A 91 9.31 -3.23 -35.13
C THR A 91 9.30 -3.91 -33.77
N ALA A 92 10.31 -4.72 -33.46
CA ALA A 92 10.36 -5.46 -32.19
C ALA A 92 10.50 -4.51 -30.99
N LEU A 93 11.38 -3.52 -31.07
CA LEU A 93 11.59 -2.54 -30.01
C LEU A 93 10.38 -1.60 -29.87
N THR A 94 9.77 -1.18 -30.97
CA THR A 94 8.53 -0.40 -30.96
C THR A 94 7.41 -1.10 -30.18
N TRP A 95 7.17 -2.40 -30.45
CA TRP A 95 6.18 -3.19 -29.72
C TRP A 95 6.56 -3.38 -28.24
N ALA A 96 7.84 -3.55 -27.96
CA ALA A 96 8.33 -3.65 -26.58
C ALA A 96 8.08 -2.37 -25.78
N CYS A 97 8.34 -1.19 -26.39
CA CYS A 97 8.05 0.11 -25.79
C CYS A 97 6.55 0.35 -25.63
N ALA A 98 5.74 -0.07 -26.62
CA ALA A 98 4.28 0.00 -26.53
C ALA A 98 3.72 -0.88 -25.39
N ALA A 99 4.27 -2.08 -25.20
CA ALA A 99 3.90 -2.94 -24.06
C ALA A 99 4.22 -2.28 -22.72
N TYR A 100 5.40 -1.66 -22.59
CA TYR A 100 5.78 -0.88 -21.39
C TYR A 100 4.84 0.30 -21.16
N LEU A 101 4.46 1.04 -22.20
CA LEU A 101 3.48 2.12 -22.14
C LEU A 101 2.17 1.64 -21.55
N VAL A 102 1.61 0.54 -22.07
CA VAL A 102 0.34 -0.04 -21.57
C VAL A 102 0.47 -0.44 -20.10
N CYS A 103 1.54 -1.14 -19.71
CA CYS A 103 1.76 -1.54 -18.32
C CYS A 103 1.87 -0.33 -17.38
N SER A 104 2.57 0.73 -17.80
CA SER A 104 2.73 1.96 -17.03
C SER A 104 1.40 2.68 -16.83
N LEU A 105 0.61 2.82 -17.90
CA LEU A 105 -0.71 3.45 -17.83
C LEU A 105 -1.67 2.67 -16.94
N LEU A 106 -1.69 1.34 -17.05
CA LEU A 106 -2.53 0.50 -16.20
C LEU A 106 -2.20 0.70 -14.72
N LEU A 107 -0.91 0.73 -14.36
CA LEU A 107 -0.52 0.95 -12.97
C LEU A 107 -0.89 2.35 -12.48
N PHE A 108 -0.40 3.40 -13.16
CA PHE A 108 -0.55 4.76 -12.65
C PHE A 108 -2.02 5.21 -12.67
N THR A 109 -2.79 4.87 -13.71
CA THR A 109 -4.22 5.23 -13.80
C THR A 109 -5.04 4.48 -12.77
N ASN A 110 -4.90 3.15 -12.69
CA ASN A 110 -5.66 2.35 -11.73
C ASN A 110 -5.34 2.75 -10.29
N SER A 111 -4.06 2.94 -9.96
CA SER A 111 -3.64 3.35 -8.63
C SER A 111 -4.10 4.76 -8.29
N GLY A 112 -4.03 5.70 -9.24
CA GLY A 112 -4.58 7.05 -9.11
C GLY A 112 -6.07 7.02 -8.79
N VAL A 113 -6.85 6.32 -9.61
CA VAL A 113 -8.30 6.16 -9.43
C VAL A 113 -8.62 5.50 -8.09
N TYR A 114 -7.98 4.38 -7.77
CA TYR A 114 -8.22 3.66 -6.51
C TYR A 114 -7.99 4.53 -5.27
N HIS A 115 -6.87 5.25 -5.21
CA HIS A 115 -6.52 6.04 -4.03
C HIS A 115 -7.23 7.39 -3.93
N ILE A 116 -7.61 8.02 -5.06
CA ILE A 116 -8.37 9.29 -5.05
C ILE A 116 -9.83 9.04 -4.72
N SER A 117 -10.41 7.97 -5.29
CA SER A 117 -11.84 7.65 -5.14
C SER A 117 -12.17 6.90 -3.86
N ASN A 118 -11.23 6.75 -2.93
CA ASN A 118 -11.42 6.01 -1.68
C ASN A 118 -12.67 6.51 -0.92
N GLY A 119 -13.66 5.63 -0.77
CA GLY A 119 -14.94 5.93 -0.13
C GLY A 119 -16.05 6.48 -1.05
N HIS A 120 -15.79 6.71 -2.34
CA HIS A 120 -16.80 7.19 -3.29
C HIS A 120 -17.43 6.05 -4.13
N PHE A 121 -16.76 4.90 -4.22
CA PHE A 121 -17.27 3.74 -4.94
C PHE A 121 -17.87 2.68 -4.02
N PRO A 122 -18.82 1.87 -4.53
CA PRO A 122 -19.30 0.69 -3.83
C PRO A 122 -18.15 -0.26 -3.46
N THR A 123 -18.32 -1.01 -2.37
CA THR A 123 -17.29 -1.91 -1.85
C THR A 123 -16.79 -2.92 -2.90
N SER A 124 -17.69 -3.41 -3.76
CA SER A 124 -17.33 -4.33 -4.86
C SER A 124 -16.34 -3.72 -5.83
N VAL A 125 -16.57 -2.47 -6.27
CA VAL A 125 -15.69 -1.74 -7.19
C VAL A 125 -14.35 -1.45 -6.51
N THR A 126 -14.37 -0.99 -5.28
CA THR A 126 -13.15 -0.70 -4.50
C THR A 126 -12.30 -1.95 -4.34
N THR A 127 -12.90 -3.10 -4.06
CA THR A 127 -12.19 -4.38 -3.94
C THR A 127 -11.53 -4.80 -5.26
N VAL A 128 -12.22 -4.62 -6.39
CA VAL A 128 -11.67 -4.93 -7.71
C VAL A 128 -10.49 -4.00 -8.02
N LEU A 129 -10.66 -2.68 -7.84
CA LEU A 129 -9.58 -1.70 -8.06
C LEU A 129 -8.34 -2.01 -7.19
N GLN A 130 -8.55 -2.38 -5.93
CA GLN A 130 -7.48 -2.76 -5.02
C GLN A 130 -6.70 -3.99 -5.51
N ARG A 131 -7.39 -5.02 -5.99
CA ARG A 131 -6.76 -6.23 -6.54
C ARG A 131 -5.91 -5.90 -7.77
N PHE A 132 -6.46 -5.10 -8.67
CA PHE A 132 -5.73 -4.64 -9.85
C PHE A 132 -4.55 -3.72 -9.48
N ASP A 133 -4.67 -2.87 -8.45
CA ASP A 133 -3.57 -2.04 -7.98
C ASP A 133 -2.35 -2.87 -7.54
N HIS A 134 -2.59 -4.02 -6.88
CA HIS A 134 -1.52 -4.95 -6.53
C HIS A 134 -1.02 -5.77 -7.73
N ALA A 135 -1.91 -6.23 -8.60
CA ALA A 135 -1.55 -7.01 -9.78
C ALA A 135 -0.73 -6.20 -10.80
N ASN A 136 -1.04 -4.91 -10.96
CA ASN A 136 -0.36 -4.02 -11.89
C ASN A 136 1.11 -3.78 -11.54
N ILE A 137 1.52 -4.01 -10.29
CA ILE A 137 2.95 -3.93 -9.90
C ILE A 137 3.75 -4.99 -10.65
N TYR A 138 3.27 -6.23 -10.72
CA TYR A 138 3.91 -7.31 -11.47
C TYR A 138 3.95 -7.01 -12.97
N LEU A 139 2.83 -6.47 -13.50
CA LEU A 139 2.74 -6.04 -14.89
C LEU A 139 3.78 -4.96 -15.22
N LEU A 140 3.93 -3.96 -14.37
CA LEU A 140 4.91 -2.90 -14.58
C LEU A 140 6.33 -3.44 -14.53
N ILE A 141 6.65 -4.34 -13.60
CA ILE A 141 7.98 -4.97 -13.54
C ILE A 141 8.27 -5.67 -14.86
N ALA A 142 7.39 -6.55 -15.33
CA ALA A 142 7.57 -7.25 -16.60
C ALA A 142 7.62 -6.27 -17.79
N GLY A 143 6.78 -5.24 -17.77
CA GLY A 143 6.76 -4.18 -18.76
C GLY A 143 8.09 -3.44 -18.88
N THR A 144 8.76 -3.11 -17.76
CA THR A 144 10.06 -2.43 -17.78
C THR A 144 11.18 -3.30 -18.34
N TYR A 145 11.15 -4.61 -18.09
CA TYR A 145 12.11 -5.55 -18.67
C TYR A 145 11.97 -5.68 -20.19
N THR A 146 10.78 -5.47 -20.73
CA THR A 146 10.50 -5.77 -22.14
C THR A 146 11.34 -4.93 -23.10
N PRO A 147 11.30 -3.59 -23.09
CA PRO A 147 12.14 -2.80 -23.97
C PRO A 147 13.64 -2.92 -23.64
N LEU A 148 13.99 -3.03 -22.34
CA LEU A 148 15.35 -3.17 -21.90
C LEU A 148 16.02 -4.44 -22.46
N SER A 149 15.31 -5.57 -22.40
CA SER A 149 15.82 -6.85 -22.90
C SER A 149 15.91 -6.86 -24.42
N VAL A 150 14.88 -6.33 -25.11
CA VAL A 150 14.88 -6.29 -26.59
C VAL A 150 15.94 -5.36 -27.15
N ALA A 151 16.22 -4.24 -26.46
CA ALA A 151 17.23 -3.29 -26.92
C ALA A 151 18.68 -3.74 -26.67
N LEU A 152 18.94 -4.47 -25.58
CA LEU A 152 20.29 -4.65 -25.04
C LEU A 152 20.80 -6.09 -25.03
N LEU A 153 19.91 -7.07 -25.16
CA LEU A 153 20.29 -8.47 -25.07
C LEU A 153 20.17 -9.14 -26.45
N ASP A 154 20.96 -10.17 -26.69
CA ASP A 154 20.75 -11.05 -27.84
C ASP A 154 19.40 -11.77 -27.75
N THR A 155 18.84 -12.17 -28.87
CA THR A 155 17.48 -12.72 -29.00
C THR A 155 17.23 -13.89 -28.03
N ARG A 156 18.22 -14.78 -27.84
CA ARG A 156 18.07 -15.96 -26.97
C ARG A 156 18.02 -15.56 -25.50
N THR A 157 18.92 -14.68 -25.07
CA THR A 157 18.96 -14.15 -23.70
C THR A 157 17.73 -13.29 -23.42
N ALA A 158 17.32 -12.44 -24.36
CA ALA A 158 16.10 -11.64 -24.23
C ALA A 158 14.86 -12.53 -24.05
N ALA A 159 14.71 -13.57 -24.88
CA ALA A 159 13.58 -14.51 -24.77
C ALA A 159 13.58 -15.25 -23.43
N LEU A 160 14.74 -15.64 -22.91
CA LEU A 160 14.87 -16.27 -21.60
C LEU A 160 14.46 -15.32 -20.48
N VAL A 161 15.03 -14.09 -20.45
CA VAL A 161 14.70 -13.07 -19.45
C VAL A 161 13.21 -12.75 -19.46
N LEU A 162 12.65 -12.49 -20.64
CA LEU A 162 11.23 -12.19 -20.80
C LEU A 162 10.35 -13.36 -20.40
N GLY A 163 10.72 -14.59 -20.74
CA GLY A 163 10.00 -15.79 -20.31
C GLY A 163 9.95 -15.93 -18.78
N VAL A 164 11.07 -15.74 -18.10
CA VAL A 164 11.15 -15.78 -16.63
C VAL A 164 10.34 -14.64 -16.01
N VAL A 165 10.50 -13.41 -16.51
CA VAL A 165 9.87 -12.23 -15.89
C VAL A 165 8.37 -12.18 -16.15
N TRP A 166 7.90 -12.47 -17.36
CA TRP A 166 6.47 -12.54 -17.66
C TRP A 166 5.80 -13.76 -17.01
N GLY A 167 6.48 -14.91 -16.95
CA GLY A 167 6.00 -16.06 -16.20
C GLY A 167 5.87 -15.79 -14.71
N GLY A 168 6.87 -15.16 -14.11
CA GLY A 168 6.84 -14.72 -12.71
C GLY A 168 5.76 -13.65 -12.45
N ALA A 169 5.60 -12.70 -13.37
CA ALA A 169 4.55 -11.69 -13.29
C ALA A 169 3.15 -12.33 -13.37
N ALA A 170 2.93 -13.26 -14.28
CA ALA A 170 1.66 -14.00 -14.40
C ALA A 170 1.35 -14.76 -13.10
N ALA A 171 2.33 -15.47 -12.53
CA ALA A 171 2.18 -16.15 -11.24
C ALA A 171 1.84 -15.17 -10.11
N GLY A 172 2.53 -14.01 -10.03
CA GLY A 172 2.25 -12.97 -9.06
C GLY A 172 0.86 -12.35 -9.20
N ILE A 173 0.41 -12.08 -10.43
CA ILE A 173 -0.92 -11.58 -10.75
C ILE A 173 -1.98 -12.60 -10.31
N VAL A 174 -1.85 -13.86 -10.70
CA VAL A 174 -2.76 -14.94 -10.30
C VAL A 174 -2.83 -15.03 -8.78
N THR A 175 -1.70 -15.02 -8.10
CA THR A 175 -1.65 -15.05 -6.64
C THR A 175 -2.38 -13.85 -6.02
N SER A 176 -2.19 -12.63 -6.54
CA SER A 176 -2.86 -11.42 -6.07
C SER A 176 -4.38 -11.46 -6.26
N LEU A 177 -4.86 -12.08 -7.34
CA LEU A 177 -6.28 -12.15 -7.66
C LEU A 177 -6.99 -13.29 -6.92
N VAL A 178 -6.35 -14.46 -6.82
CA VAL A 178 -6.94 -15.68 -6.23
C VAL A 178 -6.79 -15.68 -4.69
N TRP A 179 -5.69 -15.13 -4.18
CA TRP A 179 -5.42 -15.12 -2.75
C TRP A 179 -5.25 -13.69 -2.19
N PRO A 180 -6.35 -12.90 -2.09
CA PRO A 180 -6.30 -11.51 -1.64
C PRO A 180 -5.89 -11.33 -0.18
N THR A 181 -5.96 -12.41 0.62
CA THR A 181 -5.54 -12.46 2.03
C THR A 181 -4.10 -12.93 2.21
N ALA A 182 -3.35 -13.12 1.13
CA ALA A 182 -1.95 -13.52 1.21
C ALA A 182 -1.14 -12.56 2.10
N PRO A 183 -0.21 -13.09 2.91
CA PRO A 183 0.58 -12.26 3.79
C PRO A 183 1.43 -11.25 3.00
N ARG A 184 1.47 -10.02 3.48
CA ARG A 184 2.16 -8.90 2.78
C ARG A 184 3.62 -9.19 2.49
N TRP A 185 4.31 -9.86 3.41
CA TRP A 185 5.71 -10.23 3.21
C TRP A 185 5.93 -11.14 1.99
N LEU A 186 4.99 -12.09 1.75
CA LEU A 186 5.06 -12.99 0.60
C LEU A 186 4.92 -12.22 -0.72
N MET A 187 3.90 -11.32 -0.81
CA MET A 187 3.70 -10.49 -1.98
C MET A 187 4.90 -9.59 -2.23
N THR A 188 5.44 -8.98 -1.17
CA THR A 188 6.64 -8.13 -1.28
C THR A 188 7.84 -8.94 -1.74
N LEU A 189 8.04 -10.15 -1.20
CA LEU A 189 9.13 -11.03 -1.63
C LEU A 189 9.03 -11.36 -3.12
N LEU A 190 7.82 -11.68 -3.59
CA LEU A 190 7.61 -12.00 -5.01
C LEU A 190 7.99 -10.84 -5.94
N TYR A 191 7.57 -9.58 -5.61
CA TYR A 191 8.02 -8.47 -6.48
C TYR A 191 9.52 -8.18 -6.34
N ILE A 192 10.11 -8.29 -5.16
CA ILE A 192 11.55 -8.08 -4.99
C ILE A 192 12.32 -9.10 -5.80
N VAL A 193 12.01 -10.39 -5.69
CA VAL A 193 12.65 -11.45 -6.47
C VAL A 193 12.50 -11.20 -7.96
N LEU A 194 11.29 -10.85 -8.42
CA LEU A 194 11.05 -10.56 -9.83
C LEU A 194 11.81 -9.33 -10.31
N GLY A 195 11.86 -8.27 -9.51
CA GLY A 195 12.59 -7.04 -9.85
C GLY A 195 14.11 -7.24 -9.88
N TRP A 196 14.64 -8.19 -9.11
CA TRP A 196 16.08 -8.49 -9.07
C TRP A 196 16.55 -9.54 -10.07
N VAL A 197 15.68 -10.06 -10.94
CA VAL A 197 16.09 -10.95 -12.05
C VAL A 197 17.20 -10.32 -12.88
N ALA A 198 17.21 -8.98 -13.06
CA ALA A 198 18.23 -8.24 -13.76
C ALA A 198 19.66 -8.47 -13.25
N ILE A 199 19.83 -8.84 -11.96
CA ILE A 199 21.16 -9.01 -11.36
C ILE A 199 21.98 -10.12 -12.03
N TRP A 200 21.30 -11.18 -12.48
CA TRP A 200 21.94 -12.29 -13.19
C TRP A 200 22.44 -11.89 -14.59
N PHE A 201 21.89 -10.83 -15.14
CA PHE A 201 22.18 -10.34 -16.48
C PHE A 201 22.94 -9.00 -16.48
N LEU A 202 23.40 -8.52 -15.30
CA LEU A 202 24.17 -7.28 -15.19
C LEU A 202 25.42 -7.25 -16.10
N PRO A 203 26.20 -8.35 -16.25
CA PRO A 203 27.34 -8.34 -17.16
C PRO A 203 26.94 -8.10 -18.63
N GLN A 204 25.80 -8.63 -19.07
CA GLN A 204 25.28 -8.44 -20.40
C GLN A 204 24.80 -6.99 -20.60
N PHE A 205 24.03 -6.45 -19.63
CA PHE A 205 23.60 -5.05 -19.63
C PHE A 205 24.79 -4.08 -19.62
N TRP A 206 25.86 -4.40 -18.88
CA TRP A 206 27.08 -3.60 -18.87
C TRP A 206 27.77 -3.58 -20.23
N ARG A 207 27.88 -4.73 -20.88
CA ARG A 207 28.54 -4.84 -22.20
C ARG A 207 27.75 -4.14 -23.31
N ALA A 208 26.43 -4.22 -23.27
CA ALA A 208 25.55 -3.66 -24.31
C ALA A 208 25.28 -2.16 -24.10
N GLY A 209 25.04 -1.72 -22.87
CA GLY A 209 24.59 -0.36 -22.57
C GLY A 209 25.56 0.47 -21.71
N GLY A 210 26.69 -0.11 -21.34
CA GLY A 210 27.71 0.55 -20.53
C GLY A 210 27.33 0.75 -19.05
N PRO A 211 28.20 1.44 -18.30
CA PRO A 211 28.03 1.60 -16.85
C PRO A 211 26.78 2.41 -16.47
N ALA A 212 26.35 3.34 -17.33
CA ALA A 212 25.20 4.19 -17.05
C ALA A 212 23.91 3.38 -16.81
N ILE A 213 23.67 2.35 -17.64
CA ILE A 213 22.49 1.48 -17.51
C ILE A 213 22.52 0.71 -16.20
N VAL A 214 23.68 0.14 -15.84
CA VAL A 214 23.82 -0.61 -14.58
C VAL A 214 23.59 0.30 -13.38
N TRP A 215 24.16 1.52 -13.38
CA TRP A 215 23.91 2.48 -12.31
C TRP A 215 22.45 2.90 -12.19
N LEU A 216 21.74 3.08 -13.32
CA LEU A 216 20.29 3.36 -13.31
C LEU A 216 19.48 2.19 -12.76
N LEU A 217 19.83 0.95 -13.13
CA LEU A 217 19.19 -0.25 -12.58
C LEU A 217 19.37 -0.36 -11.05
N VAL A 218 20.58 -0.11 -10.56
CA VAL A 218 20.88 -0.12 -9.12
C VAL A 218 20.18 1.04 -8.41
N ALA A 219 20.24 2.25 -8.98
CA ALA A 219 19.59 3.43 -8.41
C ALA A 219 18.05 3.29 -8.33
N GLY A 220 17.45 2.53 -9.24
CA GLY A 220 16.02 2.17 -9.16
C GLY A 220 15.75 1.00 -8.23
N GLY A 221 16.57 -0.04 -8.26
CA GLY A 221 16.39 -1.27 -7.48
C GLY A 221 16.55 -1.08 -5.97
N VAL A 222 17.48 -0.22 -5.53
CA VAL A 222 17.71 0.05 -4.10
C VAL A 222 16.50 0.72 -3.44
N PRO A 223 15.97 1.88 -3.90
CA PRO A 223 14.77 2.49 -3.33
C PRO A 223 13.55 1.58 -3.40
N TYR A 224 13.41 0.81 -4.49
CA TYR A 224 12.34 -0.16 -4.65
C TYR A 224 12.40 -1.24 -3.54
N THR A 225 13.57 -1.79 -3.28
CA THR A 225 13.78 -2.80 -2.24
C THR A 225 13.52 -2.22 -0.83
N VAL A 226 14.06 -1.03 -0.55
CA VAL A 226 13.81 -0.32 0.72
C VAL A 226 12.31 -0.08 0.92
N GLY A 227 11.62 0.41 -0.11
CA GLY A 227 10.17 0.61 -0.09
C GLY A 227 9.41 -0.69 0.18
N GLY A 228 9.80 -1.79 -0.46
CA GLY A 228 9.24 -3.12 -0.26
C GLY A 228 9.43 -3.61 1.18
N ILE A 229 10.61 -3.50 1.75
CA ILE A 229 10.91 -3.90 3.14
C ILE A 229 10.08 -3.08 4.13
N ILE A 230 9.98 -1.76 3.94
CA ILE A 230 9.14 -0.89 4.78
C ILE A 230 7.67 -1.31 4.70
N TYR A 231 7.19 -1.69 3.51
CA TYR A 231 5.82 -2.15 3.32
C TYR A 231 5.56 -3.51 3.99
N ALA A 232 6.49 -4.45 3.90
CA ALA A 232 6.36 -5.78 4.49
C ALA A 232 6.33 -5.77 6.02
N ARG A 233 6.95 -4.76 6.66
CA ARG A 233 7.02 -4.61 8.12
C ARG A 233 5.81 -3.92 8.76
N LYS A 234 4.85 -3.44 7.97
CA LYS A 234 3.58 -2.84 8.43
C LYS A 234 2.47 -3.87 8.52
#